data_6eadf4e26e4b36a71bbd3dd9faaf456b
#
_entry.id   6eadf4e26e4b36a71bbd3dd9faaf456b
#
_cell.length_a   1.000
_cell.length_b   1.000
_cell.length_c   1.000
_cell.angle_alpha   90.00
_cell.angle_beta   90.00
_cell.angle_gamma   90.00
#
_symmetry.space_group_name_H-M   'P 1'
#
loop_
_entity.id
_entity.type
_entity.pdbx_description
1 polymer ?
#
loop_
_entity_poly.entity_id
_entity_poly.type
_entity_poly.pdbx_seq_one_letter_code
_entity_poly.pdbx_strand_id
1 'polypeptide(L)'
;MPQYKVAIVGAGPAGYFAAQALQNLQSDQISFTIDMIERLPTPWGLVRSGVAPDHPKIKTVSKVFEKIAKTEGFSLYGNVELGSDVTLDVLKEKYDAVVIATGSATGKKLGISGEDLPGSISAADFVPWYNGHPDFANFKLNLDCDTAIVIGAGNVAMDVARMLALEPAELDETDTALHAIEVLRNSKIRKVVISARRGPEHAAFTSPELRDLPKLEHTNVFMNPADIAAAIERAGEEPEKEVRNNLEAMRLISELEQGKHARTMEFQFLCTPTEFRGNGKVEEVVFTTSAGEEKVVKAGLVITAIGYEAEPIAGIPYEKGKVLNTDGRVGENLYVVGWAKRGPSGVIGTNKSDAADVMNLLIADLKEPKPALDLPSLITTNKVISQSHWESINAAEIAAGEPHGKPRIKAVSREDLLRLGGL
;
A
#
# COMPACT_ATOMS: atom_id res chain seq x y z
N MET A 1 2.63 8.98 -39.29
CA MET A 1 1.98 8.27 -38.20
C MET A 1 1.78 9.25 -37.05
N PRO A 2 0.57 9.45 -36.54
CA PRO A 2 0.35 10.33 -35.40
C PRO A 2 1.02 9.76 -34.16
N GLN A 3 1.78 10.62 -33.46
CA GLN A 3 2.44 10.30 -32.20
C GLN A 3 1.80 11.12 -31.09
N TYR A 4 1.23 10.45 -30.13
CA TYR A 4 0.56 11.06 -28.98
C TYR A 4 1.43 11.04 -27.75
N LYS A 5 1.31 12.08 -26.92
CA LYS A 5 2.03 12.22 -25.66
C LYS A 5 1.11 12.04 -24.49
N VAL A 6 1.45 11.12 -23.62
CA VAL A 6 0.66 10.81 -22.44
C VAL A 6 1.52 11.03 -21.19
N ALA A 7 1.05 11.92 -20.31
CA ALA A 7 1.62 12.04 -18.97
C ALA A 7 0.91 11.06 -18.03
N ILE A 8 1.68 10.25 -17.31
CA ILE A 8 1.17 9.37 -16.25
C ILE A 8 1.72 9.87 -14.92
N VAL A 9 0.85 10.31 -14.02
CA VAL A 9 1.23 10.82 -12.70
C VAL A 9 1.07 9.73 -11.66
N GLY A 10 2.21 9.25 -11.14
CA GLY A 10 2.33 8.15 -10.21
C GLY A 10 2.98 6.91 -10.84
N ALA A 11 4.18 6.55 -10.36
CA ALA A 11 4.96 5.39 -10.79
C ALA A 11 4.69 4.13 -9.94
N GLY A 12 3.45 3.94 -9.51
CA GLY A 12 2.98 2.72 -8.87
C GLY A 12 2.47 1.68 -9.88
N PRO A 13 1.93 0.53 -9.41
CA PRO A 13 1.41 -0.53 -10.28
C PRO A 13 0.39 -0.04 -11.32
N ALA A 14 -0.52 0.85 -10.93
CA ALA A 14 -1.54 1.37 -11.84
C ALA A 14 -0.92 2.20 -12.98
N GLY A 15 0.08 3.03 -12.68
CA GLY A 15 0.81 3.82 -13.67
C GLY A 15 1.59 2.94 -14.64
N TYR A 16 2.34 1.96 -14.14
CA TYR A 16 3.08 1.03 -15.01
C TYR A 16 2.15 0.20 -15.90
N PHE A 17 1.02 -0.29 -15.37
CA PHE A 17 0.07 -1.03 -16.21
C PHE A 17 -0.67 -0.14 -17.21
N ALA A 18 -0.88 1.15 -16.91
CA ALA A 18 -1.38 2.10 -17.91
C ALA A 18 -0.35 2.32 -19.03
N ALA A 19 0.93 2.48 -18.68
CA ALA A 19 2.01 2.55 -19.66
C ALA A 19 2.08 1.27 -20.53
N GLN A 20 2.02 0.08 -19.92
CA GLN A 20 2.00 -1.19 -20.63
C GLN A 20 0.80 -1.29 -21.59
N ALA A 21 -0.38 -0.86 -21.15
CA ALA A 21 -1.58 -0.88 -22.00
C ALA A 21 -1.40 0.00 -23.23
N LEU A 22 -0.88 1.22 -23.09
CA LEU A 22 -0.56 2.10 -24.21
C LEU A 22 0.50 1.49 -25.14
N GLN A 23 1.57 0.91 -24.58
CA GLN A 23 2.62 0.23 -25.36
C GLN A 23 2.07 -0.94 -26.18
N ASN A 24 1.13 -1.72 -25.62
CA ASN A 24 0.48 -2.84 -26.31
C ASN A 24 -0.51 -2.39 -27.40
N LEU A 25 -1.00 -1.17 -27.34
CA LEU A 25 -1.95 -0.59 -28.31
C LEU A 25 -1.23 0.17 -29.45
N GLN A 26 0.09 0.30 -29.39
CA GLN A 26 0.87 0.84 -30.49
C GLN A 26 0.75 -0.04 -31.75
N SER A 27 0.71 0.61 -32.91
CA SER A 27 0.61 -0.06 -34.21
C SER A 27 1.22 0.85 -35.30
N ASP A 28 1.21 0.40 -36.54
CA ASP A 28 1.61 1.23 -37.68
C ASP A 28 0.71 2.47 -37.90
N GLN A 29 -0.39 2.57 -37.16
CA GLN A 29 -1.34 3.69 -37.26
C GLN A 29 -1.27 4.67 -36.09
N ILE A 30 -0.74 4.27 -34.94
CA ILE A 30 -0.68 5.09 -33.72
C ILE A 30 0.54 4.74 -32.87
N SER A 31 1.22 5.75 -32.34
CA SER A 31 2.31 5.58 -31.38
C SER A 31 2.17 6.52 -30.19
N PHE A 32 2.81 6.16 -29.07
CA PHE A 32 2.77 6.91 -27.84
C PHE A 32 4.17 7.22 -27.32
N THR A 33 4.34 8.46 -26.86
CA THR A 33 5.42 8.85 -25.95
C THR A 33 4.82 8.97 -24.56
N ILE A 34 5.41 8.31 -23.57
CA ILE A 34 4.90 8.20 -22.21
C ILE A 34 5.89 8.84 -21.24
N ASP A 35 5.48 9.90 -20.60
CA ASP A 35 6.23 10.56 -19.54
C ASP A 35 5.59 10.20 -18.18
N MET A 36 6.30 9.38 -17.40
CA MET A 36 5.87 8.96 -16.07
C MET A 36 6.46 9.88 -15.00
N ILE A 37 5.60 10.58 -14.28
CA ILE A 37 5.95 11.58 -13.27
C ILE A 37 5.74 10.97 -11.89
N GLU A 38 6.78 11.02 -11.03
CA GLU A 38 6.74 10.45 -9.68
C GLU A 38 7.34 11.42 -8.66
N ARG A 39 6.59 11.71 -7.59
CA ARG A 39 7.04 12.65 -6.55
C ARG A 39 8.21 12.13 -5.69
N LEU A 40 8.41 10.82 -5.66
CA LEU A 40 9.54 10.20 -4.97
C LEU A 40 10.74 10.04 -5.93
N PRO A 41 11.97 10.03 -5.41
CA PRO A 41 13.14 9.64 -6.21
C PRO A 41 13.09 8.19 -6.69
N THR A 42 12.18 7.37 -6.17
CA THR A 42 12.07 5.95 -6.46
C THR A 42 10.69 5.59 -6.99
N PRO A 43 10.58 4.85 -8.11
CA PRO A 43 9.32 4.34 -8.61
C PRO A 43 8.84 3.10 -7.82
N TRP A 44 7.81 2.44 -8.36
CA TRP A 44 7.16 1.20 -7.96
C TRP A 44 6.07 1.36 -6.88
N GLY A 45 5.93 2.54 -6.28
CA GLY A 45 4.84 2.84 -5.34
C GLY A 45 4.75 1.79 -4.22
N LEU A 46 3.56 1.22 -4.00
CA LEU A 46 3.33 0.24 -2.93
C LEU A 46 4.09 -1.09 -3.11
N VAL A 47 4.57 -1.43 -4.30
CA VAL A 47 5.43 -2.62 -4.46
C VAL A 47 6.74 -2.44 -3.71
N ARG A 48 7.27 -1.20 -3.66
CA ARG A 48 8.45 -0.85 -2.88
C ARG A 48 8.11 -0.53 -1.42
N SER A 49 7.05 0.25 -1.18
CA SER A 49 6.80 0.90 0.11
C SER A 49 5.53 0.44 0.82
N GLY A 50 4.81 -0.54 0.29
CA GLY A 50 3.55 -1.02 0.85
C GLY A 50 3.47 -2.53 1.05
N VAL A 51 4.02 -3.33 0.15
CA VAL A 51 4.08 -4.79 0.31
C VAL A 51 4.98 -5.14 1.50
N ALA A 52 4.49 -6.00 2.39
CA ALA A 52 5.23 -6.42 3.56
C ALA A 52 6.57 -7.08 3.18
N PRO A 53 7.65 -6.82 3.92
CA PRO A 53 8.99 -7.32 3.61
C PRO A 53 9.10 -8.84 3.60
N ASP A 54 8.29 -9.54 4.37
CA ASP A 54 8.19 -10.99 4.46
C ASP A 54 7.44 -11.63 3.27
N HIS A 55 6.97 -10.83 2.30
CA HIS A 55 6.34 -11.27 1.05
C HIS A 55 7.18 -10.96 -0.21
N PRO A 56 8.44 -11.44 -0.32
CA PRO A 56 9.33 -11.09 -1.42
C PRO A 56 8.80 -11.51 -2.80
N LYS A 57 7.98 -12.57 -2.86
CA LYS A 57 7.39 -13.06 -4.12
C LYS A 57 6.47 -12.04 -4.79
N ILE A 58 5.70 -11.28 -4.01
CA ILE A 58 4.79 -10.25 -4.51
C ILE A 58 5.60 -9.11 -5.15
N LYS A 59 6.75 -8.77 -4.57
CA LYS A 59 7.65 -7.71 -5.07
C LYS A 59 8.29 -8.04 -6.43
N THR A 60 8.25 -9.31 -6.87
CA THR A 60 8.81 -9.70 -8.18
C THR A 60 8.10 -9.08 -9.38
N VAL A 61 6.90 -8.51 -9.19
CA VAL A 61 6.20 -7.73 -10.23
C VAL A 61 7.02 -6.53 -10.71
N SER A 62 7.96 -6.02 -9.90
CA SER A 62 8.91 -4.98 -10.30
C SER A 62 9.68 -5.32 -11.58
N LYS A 63 9.96 -6.61 -11.84
CA LYS A 63 10.60 -7.07 -13.09
C LYS A 63 9.74 -6.78 -14.34
N VAL A 64 8.41 -6.74 -14.17
CA VAL A 64 7.50 -6.32 -15.25
C VAL A 64 7.62 -4.81 -15.46
N PHE A 65 7.69 -4.03 -14.39
CA PHE A 65 7.85 -2.56 -14.46
C PHE A 65 9.18 -2.17 -15.12
N GLU A 66 10.25 -2.88 -14.81
CA GLU A 66 11.56 -2.68 -15.46
C GLU A 66 11.49 -2.93 -16.99
N LYS A 67 10.74 -3.93 -17.44
CA LYS A 67 10.54 -4.20 -18.87
C LYS A 67 9.74 -3.07 -19.54
N ILE A 68 8.69 -2.59 -18.90
CA ILE A 68 7.87 -1.48 -19.37
C ILE A 68 8.73 -0.22 -19.52
N ALA A 69 9.55 0.08 -18.51
CA ALA A 69 10.42 1.26 -18.49
C ALA A 69 11.53 1.24 -19.56
N LYS A 70 11.91 0.06 -20.07
CA LYS A 70 12.91 -0.11 -21.13
C LYS A 70 12.33 -0.02 -22.55
N THR A 71 11.02 0.10 -22.69
CA THR A 71 10.37 0.24 -24.01
C THR A 71 10.64 1.65 -24.57
N GLU A 72 10.94 1.71 -25.86
CA GLU A 72 11.12 2.98 -26.56
C GLU A 72 9.91 3.89 -26.40
N GLY A 73 10.14 5.19 -26.22
CA GLY A 73 9.10 6.18 -25.98
C GLY A 73 8.64 6.29 -24.52
N PHE A 74 9.26 5.56 -23.59
CA PHE A 74 9.02 5.71 -22.15
C PHE A 74 10.11 6.54 -21.47
N SER A 75 9.70 7.49 -20.63
CA SER A 75 10.61 8.30 -19.81
C SER A 75 10.08 8.36 -18.35
N LEU A 76 11.01 8.22 -17.39
CA LEU A 76 10.72 8.42 -15.97
C LEU A 76 11.22 9.80 -15.53
N TYR A 77 10.36 10.52 -14.81
CA TYR A 77 10.65 11.79 -14.15
C TYR A 77 10.35 11.65 -12.66
N GLY A 78 11.27 11.02 -11.93
CA GLY A 78 11.20 10.88 -10.47
C GLY A 78 11.67 12.14 -9.77
N ASN A 79 11.29 12.29 -8.49
CA ASN A 79 11.49 13.49 -7.69
C ASN A 79 10.86 14.75 -8.34
N VAL A 80 9.70 14.55 -8.99
CA VAL A 80 8.89 15.61 -9.61
C VAL A 80 7.47 15.51 -9.07
N GLU A 81 7.01 16.55 -8.39
CA GLU A 81 5.71 16.56 -7.73
C GLU A 81 4.68 17.39 -8.49
N LEU A 82 3.55 16.76 -8.81
CA LEU A 82 2.41 17.45 -9.40
C LEU A 82 1.84 18.48 -8.39
N GLY A 83 1.68 19.69 -8.83
CA GLY A 83 1.22 20.81 -8.00
C GLY A 83 2.35 21.71 -7.49
N SER A 84 3.55 21.15 -7.34
CA SER A 84 4.74 21.91 -6.88
C SER A 84 5.73 22.15 -8.04
N ASP A 85 6.17 21.11 -8.71
CA ASP A 85 7.18 21.19 -9.78
C ASP A 85 6.58 21.35 -11.17
N VAL A 86 5.40 20.84 -11.38
CA VAL A 86 4.58 21.00 -12.60
C VAL A 86 3.11 21.02 -12.22
N THR A 87 2.32 21.88 -12.87
CA THR A 87 0.88 21.98 -12.55
C THR A 87 0.04 21.08 -13.46
N LEU A 88 -1.15 20.68 -12.97
CA LEU A 88 -2.12 19.90 -13.74
C LEU A 88 -2.53 20.64 -15.03
N ASP A 89 -2.73 21.96 -14.96
CA ASP A 89 -3.13 22.76 -16.11
C ASP A 89 -2.07 22.75 -17.21
N VAL A 90 -0.78 22.86 -16.84
CA VAL A 90 0.34 22.74 -17.77
C VAL A 90 0.35 21.36 -18.42
N LEU A 91 0.18 20.29 -17.66
CA LEU A 91 0.11 18.94 -18.23
C LEU A 91 -1.07 18.80 -19.18
N LYS A 92 -2.27 19.24 -18.79
CA LYS A 92 -3.46 19.20 -19.66
C LYS A 92 -3.32 20.02 -20.94
N GLU A 93 -2.62 21.15 -20.89
CA GLU A 93 -2.34 21.98 -22.05
C GLU A 93 -1.35 21.29 -23.02
N LYS A 94 -0.31 20.67 -22.51
CA LYS A 94 0.83 20.20 -23.29
C LYS A 94 0.74 18.73 -23.72
N TYR A 95 0.02 17.88 -22.98
CA TYR A 95 -0.14 16.47 -23.30
C TYR A 95 -1.48 16.18 -23.97
N ASP A 96 -1.51 15.19 -24.85
CA ASP A 96 -2.73 14.70 -25.47
C ASP A 96 -3.65 14.06 -24.45
N ALA A 97 -3.09 13.40 -23.44
CA ALA A 97 -3.80 12.88 -22.28
C ALA A 97 -2.95 12.92 -21.02
N VAL A 98 -3.62 13.09 -19.87
CA VAL A 98 -3.04 13.00 -18.51
C VAL A 98 -3.76 11.90 -17.75
N VAL A 99 -3.00 10.97 -17.18
CA VAL A 99 -3.51 9.82 -16.41
C VAL A 99 -3.08 9.93 -14.97
N ILE A 100 -4.01 10.05 -14.06
CA ILE A 100 -3.77 10.08 -12.62
C ILE A 100 -3.71 8.64 -12.09
N ALA A 101 -2.54 8.25 -11.56
CA ALA A 101 -2.24 6.92 -11.05
C ALA A 101 -1.63 6.97 -9.63
N THR A 102 -1.97 8.01 -8.86
CA THR A 102 -1.36 8.34 -7.56
C THR A 102 -1.76 7.39 -6.42
N GLY A 103 -2.73 6.51 -6.65
CA GLY A 103 -3.18 5.56 -5.65
C GLY A 103 -3.99 6.19 -4.51
N SER A 104 -3.84 5.62 -3.32
CA SER A 104 -4.48 6.08 -2.08
C SER A 104 -3.45 5.97 -0.96
N ALA A 105 -3.04 7.08 -0.37
CA ALA A 105 -1.95 7.16 0.59
C ALA A 105 -2.40 7.53 2.01
N THR A 106 -3.58 8.15 2.17
CA THR A 106 -4.08 8.61 3.46
C THR A 106 -4.95 7.55 4.12
N GLY A 107 -4.73 7.27 5.40
CA GLY A 107 -5.54 6.33 6.16
C GLY A 107 -6.89 6.92 6.55
N LYS A 108 -7.95 6.09 6.49
CA LYS A 108 -9.27 6.46 7.00
C LYS A 108 -9.25 6.60 8.51
N LYS A 109 -10.05 7.56 9.03
CA LYS A 109 -10.28 7.71 10.45
C LYS A 109 -11.53 6.95 10.90
N LEU A 110 -11.52 6.52 12.16
CA LEU A 110 -12.69 5.92 12.84
C LEU A 110 -13.73 6.99 13.19
N GLY A 111 -13.29 8.20 13.52
CA GLY A 111 -14.15 9.28 13.98
C GLY A 111 -14.66 9.09 15.41
N ILE A 112 -13.87 8.46 16.27
CA ILE A 112 -14.20 8.17 17.66
C ILE A 112 -13.35 8.99 18.65
N SER A 113 -13.82 9.10 19.89
CA SER A 113 -13.10 9.77 20.97
C SER A 113 -11.74 9.11 21.22
N GLY A 114 -10.70 9.93 21.36
CA GLY A 114 -9.34 9.46 21.65
C GLY A 114 -8.57 8.93 20.46
N GLU A 115 -9.11 8.97 19.24
CA GLU A 115 -8.43 8.47 18.04
C GLU A 115 -7.10 9.20 17.75
N ASP A 116 -6.98 10.45 18.17
CA ASP A 116 -5.76 11.26 17.96
C ASP A 116 -4.77 11.21 19.15
N LEU A 117 -4.99 10.33 20.15
CA LEU A 117 -4.06 10.16 21.26
C LEU A 117 -2.71 9.59 20.79
N PRO A 118 -1.57 10.02 21.33
CA PRO A 118 -0.29 9.37 21.14
C PRO A 118 -0.37 7.86 21.40
N GLY A 119 0.14 7.05 20.48
CA GLY A 119 -0.03 5.60 20.49
C GLY A 119 -1.19 5.08 19.62
N SER A 120 -1.99 5.99 19.05
CA SER A 120 -2.94 5.69 17.98
C SER A 120 -2.36 6.19 16.64
N ILE A 121 -2.18 5.29 15.68
CA ILE A 121 -1.59 5.58 14.38
C ILE A 121 -2.34 4.87 13.25
N SER A 122 -2.16 5.32 12.03
CA SER A 122 -2.68 4.65 10.85
C SER A 122 -1.72 3.59 10.31
N ALA A 123 -2.22 2.52 9.72
CA ALA A 123 -1.43 1.63 8.87
C ALA A 123 -0.81 2.39 7.68
N ALA A 124 -1.41 3.50 7.25
CA ALA A 124 -0.85 4.37 6.22
C ALA A 124 0.46 5.06 6.63
N ASP A 125 0.76 5.13 7.93
CA ASP A 125 2.01 5.65 8.47
C ASP A 125 2.98 4.50 8.82
N PHE A 126 2.47 3.44 9.42
CA PHE A 126 3.27 2.31 9.89
C PHE A 126 3.84 1.47 8.74
N VAL A 127 3.05 1.18 7.70
CA VAL A 127 3.47 0.36 6.56
C VAL A 127 4.61 1.01 5.76
N PRO A 128 4.53 2.29 5.35
CA PRO A 128 5.65 2.93 4.68
C PRO A 128 6.86 3.13 5.59
N TRP A 129 6.67 3.30 6.92
CA TRP A 129 7.77 3.40 7.88
C TRP A 129 8.64 2.15 7.88
N TYR A 130 8.08 0.95 8.05
CA TYR A 130 8.90 -0.26 8.05
C TYR A 130 9.44 -0.63 6.67
N ASN A 131 8.82 -0.12 5.62
CA ASN A 131 9.30 -0.28 4.25
C ASN A 131 10.34 0.76 3.82
N GLY A 132 10.70 1.73 4.67
CA GLY A 132 11.74 2.72 4.38
C GLY A 132 11.33 3.80 3.39
N HIS A 133 10.06 4.21 3.44
CA HIS A 133 9.57 5.34 2.64
C HIS A 133 10.18 6.65 3.19
N PRO A 134 10.77 7.51 2.35
CA PRO A 134 11.54 8.67 2.81
C PRO A 134 10.72 9.68 3.64
N ASP A 135 9.43 9.82 3.35
CA ASP A 135 8.57 10.76 4.10
C ASP A 135 8.20 10.22 5.50
N PHE A 136 8.42 8.94 5.77
CA PHE A 136 8.10 8.27 7.04
C PHE A 136 9.33 7.77 7.81
N ALA A 137 10.54 7.92 7.28
CA ALA A 137 11.76 7.43 7.93
C ALA A 137 11.98 8.00 9.34
N ASN A 138 11.54 9.23 9.58
CA ASN A 138 11.65 9.92 10.86
C ASN A 138 10.42 9.75 11.77
N PHE A 139 9.45 8.93 11.36
CA PHE A 139 8.26 8.64 12.15
C PHE A 139 8.65 7.96 13.47
N LYS A 140 8.25 8.56 14.60
CA LYS A 140 8.61 8.05 15.91
C LYS A 140 7.55 7.08 16.40
N LEU A 141 7.91 5.81 16.46
CA LEU A 141 7.06 4.75 16.97
C LEU A 141 7.50 4.35 18.37
N ASN A 142 6.55 4.33 19.31
CA ASN A 142 6.79 3.82 20.66
C ASN A 142 6.18 2.42 20.79
N LEU A 143 7.05 1.40 20.96
CA LEU A 143 6.67 0.00 21.18
C LEU A 143 6.90 -0.44 22.64
N ASP A 144 6.97 0.50 23.57
CA ASP A 144 7.12 0.24 25.03
C ASP A 144 5.75 -0.06 25.66
N CYS A 145 5.12 -1.13 25.19
CA CYS A 145 3.85 -1.65 25.72
C CYS A 145 3.78 -3.17 25.48
N ASP A 146 3.03 -3.87 26.29
CA ASP A 146 2.85 -5.32 26.18
C ASP A 146 1.91 -5.71 25.05
N THR A 147 0.84 -4.92 24.85
CA THR A 147 -0.24 -5.23 23.90
C THR A 147 -0.40 -4.13 22.85
N ALA A 148 -0.46 -4.54 21.59
CA ALA A 148 -0.88 -3.72 20.47
C ALA A 148 -2.21 -4.21 19.90
N ILE A 149 -3.06 -3.29 19.44
CA ILE A 149 -4.32 -3.60 18.77
C ILE A 149 -4.23 -3.12 17.31
N VAL A 150 -4.58 -3.99 16.37
CA VAL A 150 -4.74 -3.67 14.95
C VAL A 150 -6.22 -3.71 14.63
N ILE A 151 -6.79 -2.57 14.25
CA ILE A 151 -8.21 -2.47 13.91
C ILE A 151 -8.38 -2.61 12.39
N GLY A 152 -8.93 -3.72 11.97
CA GLY A 152 -9.17 -4.05 10.57
C GLY A 152 -9.25 -5.56 10.34
N ALA A 153 -9.82 -5.97 9.21
CA ALA A 153 -10.00 -7.37 8.85
C ALA A 153 -9.62 -7.66 7.39
N GLY A 154 -8.58 -7.01 6.90
CA GLY A 154 -8.01 -7.21 5.56
C GLY A 154 -6.51 -7.50 5.60
N ASN A 155 -5.91 -7.76 4.42
CA ASN A 155 -4.49 -8.14 4.32
C ASN A 155 -3.54 -7.11 4.94
N VAL A 156 -3.82 -5.81 4.85
CA VAL A 156 -3.01 -4.77 5.50
C VAL A 156 -3.00 -4.93 7.03
N ALA A 157 -4.17 -5.25 7.63
CA ALA A 157 -4.21 -5.53 9.07
C ALA A 157 -3.40 -6.77 9.44
N MET A 158 -3.41 -7.78 8.57
CA MET A 158 -2.61 -9.00 8.73
C MET A 158 -1.11 -8.69 8.67
N ASP A 159 -0.67 -7.94 7.65
CA ASP A 159 0.72 -7.52 7.48
C ASP A 159 1.21 -6.72 8.70
N VAL A 160 0.43 -5.73 9.14
CA VAL A 160 0.75 -4.91 10.31
C VAL A 160 0.89 -5.78 11.56
N ALA A 161 -0.05 -6.71 11.77
CA ALA A 161 -0.01 -7.59 12.94
C ALA A 161 1.18 -8.55 12.91
N ARG A 162 1.51 -9.12 11.74
CA ARG A 162 2.71 -9.95 11.58
C ARG A 162 3.98 -9.17 11.89
N MET A 163 4.16 -7.97 11.30
CA MET A 163 5.33 -7.13 11.55
C MET A 163 5.55 -6.80 13.02
N LEU A 164 4.48 -6.73 13.84
CA LEU A 164 4.57 -6.52 15.29
C LEU A 164 4.78 -7.82 16.07
N ALA A 165 4.29 -8.95 15.55
CA ALA A 165 4.28 -10.25 16.24
C ALA A 165 5.50 -11.12 15.90
N LEU A 166 6.14 -10.96 14.74
CA LEU A 166 7.32 -11.70 14.34
C LEU A 166 8.49 -11.48 15.34
N GLU A 167 9.32 -12.51 15.53
CA GLU A 167 10.61 -12.31 16.15
C GLU A 167 11.46 -11.42 15.24
N PRO A 168 12.06 -10.33 15.75
CA PRO A 168 12.77 -9.37 14.89
C PRO A 168 13.91 -9.97 14.07
N ALA A 169 14.50 -11.08 14.51
CA ALA A 169 15.52 -11.81 13.76
C ALA A 169 14.98 -12.38 12.43
N GLU A 170 13.67 -12.69 12.35
CA GLU A 170 13.03 -13.18 11.12
C GLU A 170 12.98 -12.09 10.02
N LEU A 171 13.13 -10.81 10.40
CA LEU A 171 13.18 -9.68 9.47
C LEU A 171 14.59 -9.40 8.94
N ASP A 172 15.63 -10.03 9.49
CA ASP A 172 17.02 -9.76 9.12
C ASP A 172 17.35 -10.14 7.68
N GLU A 173 16.69 -11.14 7.12
CA GLU A 173 16.86 -11.57 5.72
C GLU A 173 15.91 -10.87 4.74
N THR A 174 15.08 -9.94 5.23
CA THR A 174 14.10 -9.23 4.41
C THR A 174 14.59 -7.85 3.99
N ASP A 175 13.83 -7.14 3.13
CA ASP A 175 14.10 -5.76 2.78
C ASP A 175 13.49 -4.72 3.75
N THR A 176 13.17 -5.15 4.98
CA THR A 176 12.74 -4.24 6.06
C THR A 176 13.80 -3.16 6.28
N ALA A 177 13.37 -1.92 6.43
CA ALA A 177 14.27 -0.80 6.68
C ALA A 177 15.05 -0.97 8.01
N LEU A 178 16.34 -0.65 8.00
CA LEU A 178 17.22 -0.90 9.15
C LEU A 178 16.75 -0.20 10.42
N HIS A 179 16.27 1.05 10.32
CA HIS A 179 15.72 1.80 11.46
C HIS A 179 14.50 1.11 12.06
N ALA A 180 13.67 0.47 11.23
CA ALA A 180 12.49 -0.26 11.70
C ALA A 180 12.87 -1.56 12.40
N ILE A 181 13.84 -2.31 11.87
CA ILE A 181 14.38 -3.52 12.54
C ILE A 181 14.92 -3.16 13.93
N GLU A 182 15.65 -2.06 14.04
CA GLU A 182 16.22 -1.60 15.33
C GLU A 182 15.11 -1.29 16.34
N VAL A 183 14.06 -0.58 15.94
CA VAL A 183 12.93 -0.27 16.81
C VAL A 183 12.15 -1.53 17.19
N LEU A 184 11.91 -2.43 16.24
CA LEU A 184 11.20 -3.70 16.47
C LEU A 184 11.98 -4.63 17.41
N ARG A 185 13.32 -4.65 17.35
CA ARG A 185 14.18 -5.42 18.31
C ARG A 185 14.02 -4.97 19.75
N ASN A 186 13.77 -3.70 19.95
CA ASN A 186 13.56 -3.13 21.29
C ASN A 186 12.10 -3.16 21.74
N SER A 187 11.20 -3.75 20.93
CA SER A 187 9.77 -3.84 21.22
C SER A 187 9.50 -4.72 22.44
N LYS A 188 8.64 -4.22 23.32
CA LYS A 188 8.10 -4.98 24.45
C LYS A 188 6.78 -5.67 24.15
N ILE A 189 6.25 -5.53 22.92
CA ILE A 189 4.99 -6.15 22.53
C ILE A 189 5.11 -7.66 22.59
N ARG A 190 4.17 -8.29 23.32
CA ARG A 190 4.03 -9.74 23.44
C ARG A 190 2.69 -10.22 22.90
N LYS A 191 1.71 -9.31 22.81
CA LYS A 191 0.39 -9.62 22.31
C LYS A 191 -0.03 -8.62 21.23
N VAL A 192 -0.47 -9.14 20.10
CA VAL A 192 -1.06 -8.35 19.01
C VAL A 192 -2.51 -8.84 18.82
N VAL A 193 -3.49 -7.95 19.00
CA VAL A 193 -4.90 -8.25 18.81
C VAL A 193 -5.38 -7.66 17.48
N ILE A 194 -5.78 -8.51 16.55
CA ILE A 194 -6.46 -8.07 15.32
C ILE A 194 -7.96 -8.01 15.63
N SER A 195 -8.53 -6.80 15.57
CA SER A 195 -9.93 -6.58 15.90
C SER A 195 -10.78 -6.25 14.69
N ALA A 196 -11.83 -7.00 14.47
CA ALA A 196 -12.79 -6.84 13.39
C ALA A 196 -14.20 -6.56 13.91
N ARG A 197 -14.88 -5.54 13.37
CA ARG A 197 -16.27 -5.21 13.72
C ARG A 197 -17.30 -6.23 13.27
N ARG A 198 -16.99 -6.98 12.21
CA ARG A 198 -17.85 -8.03 11.66
C ARG A 198 -17.34 -9.41 12.03
N GLY A 199 -18.16 -10.43 11.76
CA GLY A 199 -17.77 -11.82 11.98
C GLY A 199 -16.70 -12.33 11.01
N PRO A 200 -16.09 -13.49 11.32
CA PRO A 200 -15.07 -14.13 10.47
C PRO A 200 -15.51 -14.31 9.00
N GLU A 201 -16.80 -14.60 8.77
CA GLU A 201 -17.40 -14.79 7.45
C GLU A 201 -17.38 -13.52 6.56
N HIS A 202 -17.13 -12.37 7.17
CA HIS A 202 -17.02 -11.08 6.49
C HIS A 202 -15.59 -10.53 6.45
N ALA A 203 -14.60 -11.30 6.89
CA ALA A 203 -13.22 -10.89 6.86
C ALA A 203 -12.71 -10.83 5.41
N ALA A 204 -11.95 -9.78 5.11
CA ALA A 204 -11.37 -9.55 3.78
C ALA A 204 -9.91 -10.03 3.68
N PHE A 205 -9.49 -10.92 4.56
CA PHE A 205 -8.22 -11.64 4.43
C PHE A 205 -8.28 -12.55 3.21
N THR A 206 -7.18 -12.70 2.50
CA THR A 206 -7.10 -13.72 1.44
C THR A 206 -6.71 -15.07 2.04
N SER A 207 -7.19 -16.17 1.43
CA SER A 207 -6.87 -17.52 1.91
C SER A 207 -5.38 -17.82 1.98
N PRO A 208 -4.51 -17.36 1.05
CA PRO A 208 -3.06 -17.53 1.19
C PRO A 208 -2.50 -16.92 2.47
N GLU A 209 -2.89 -15.68 2.81
CA GLU A 209 -2.44 -15.00 4.02
C GLU A 209 -2.81 -15.77 5.30
N LEU A 210 -4.05 -16.26 5.37
CA LEU A 210 -4.50 -17.07 6.50
C LEU A 210 -3.72 -18.39 6.61
N ARG A 211 -3.43 -19.05 5.49
CA ARG A 211 -2.72 -20.35 5.46
C ARG A 211 -1.23 -20.22 5.78
N ASP A 212 -0.67 -19.03 5.72
CA ASP A 212 0.72 -18.78 6.11
C ASP A 212 0.87 -18.57 7.63
N LEU A 213 -0.20 -18.18 8.36
CA LEU A 213 -0.15 -17.97 9.81
C LEU A 213 0.30 -19.19 10.62
N PRO A 214 -0.15 -20.44 10.35
CA PRO A 214 0.34 -21.62 11.06
C PRO A 214 1.83 -21.93 10.89
N LYS A 215 2.49 -21.26 9.92
CA LYS A 215 3.92 -21.43 9.62
C LYS A 215 4.81 -20.47 10.40
N LEU A 216 4.24 -19.56 11.19
CA LEU A 216 5.01 -18.65 12.04
C LEU A 216 5.76 -19.45 13.11
N GLU A 217 7.11 -19.36 13.09
CA GLU A 217 7.96 -20.23 13.89
C GLU A 217 8.04 -19.79 15.37
N HIS A 218 7.82 -18.51 15.65
CA HIS A 218 8.03 -17.92 16.97
C HIS A 218 6.79 -17.17 17.54
N THR A 219 5.62 -17.36 16.91
CA THR A 219 4.40 -16.65 17.29
C THR A 219 3.23 -17.62 17.41
N ASN A 220 2.54 -17.61 18.56
CA ASN A 220 1.26 -18.31 18.69
C ASN A 220 0.19 -17.54 17.89
N VAL A 221 -0.68 -18.26 17.21
CA VAL A 221 -1.84 -17.65 16.51
C VAL A 221 -3.11 -18.21 17.13
N PHE A 222 -3.96 -17.33 17.67
CA PHE A 222 -5.17 -17.72 18.36
C PHE A 222 -6.42 -17.15 17.68
N MET A 223 -7.35 -18.02 17.34
CA MET A 223 -8.72 -17.70 16.97
C MET A 223 -9.66 -18.50 17.88
N ASN A 224 -10.70 -17.85 18.43
CA ASN A 224 -11.65 -18.53 19.29
C ASN A 224 -12.47 -19.56 18.48
N PRO A 225 -12.40 -20.87 18.80
CA PRO A 225 -13.12 -21.91 18.05
C PRO A 225 -14.64 -21.70 18.00
N ALA A 226 -15.22 -21.16 19.08
CA ALA A 226 -16.66 -20.90 19.12
C ALA A 226 -17.09 -19.80 18.15
N ASP A 227 -16.27 -18.73 17.99
CA ASP A 227 -16.54 -17.66 17.03
C ASP A 227 -16.47 -18.17 15.59
N ILE A 228 -15.53 -19.06 15.31
CA ILE A 228 -15.36 -19.66 13.98
C ILE A 228 -16.51 -20.62 13.68
N ALA A 229 -16.90 -21.48 14.62
CA ALA A 229 -18.03 -22.37 14.46
C ALA A 229 -19.34 -21.61 14.18
N ALA A 230 -19.60 -20.57 14.96
CA ALA A 230 -20.77 -19.70 14.75
C ALA A 230 -20.71 -18.95 13.40
N ALA A 231 -19.54 -18.59 12.92
CA ALA A 231 -19.37 -17.97 11.60
C ALA A 231 -19.66 -18.94 10.46
N ILE A 232 -19.26 -20.20 10.59
CA ILE A 232 -19.58 -21.26 9.62
C ILE A 232 -21.09 -21.46 9.54
N GLU A 233 -21.79 -21.51 10.68
CA GLU A 233 -23.24 -21.60 10.72
C GLU A 233 -23.93 -20.40 10.02
N ARG A 234 -23.46 -19.17 10.31
CA ARG A 234 -23.99 -17.94 9.69
C ARG A 234 -23.73 -17.87 8.17
N ALA A 235 -22.61 -18.41 7.71
CA ALA A 235 -22.30 -18.46 6.28
C ALA A 235 -23.21 -19.41 5.48
N GLY A 236 -23.87 -20.37 6.13
CA GLY A 236 -24.80 -21.31 5.51
C GLY A 236 -24.12 -22.45 4.77
N GLU A 237 -24.92 -23.27 4.07
CA GLU A 237 -24.44 -24.50 3.40
C GLU A 237 -23.62 -24.23 2.13
N GLU A 238 -23.93 -23.16 1.39
CA GLU A 238 -23.28 -22.83 0.11
C GLU A 238 -22.71 -21.39 0.11
N PRO A 239 -21.72 -21.07 0.97
CA PRO A 239 -21.10 -19.76 0.93
C PRO A 239 -20.24 -19.60 -0.34
N GLU A 240 -19.97 -18.34 -0.71
CA GLU A 240 -19.01 -18.06 -1.79
C GLU A 240 -17.67 -18.77 -1.54
N LYS A 241 -17.02 -19.19 -2.63
CA LYS A 241 -15.78 -19.99 -2.58
C LYS A 241 -14.71 -19.37 -1.70
N GLU A 242 -14.53 -18.04 -1.74
CA GLU A 242 -13.53 -17.33 -0.95
C GLU A 242 -13.87 -17.36 0.53
N VAL A 243 -15.11 -17.10 0.89
CA VAL A 243 -15.61 -17.18 2.27
C VAL A 243 -15.40 -18.58 2.85
N ARG A 244 -15.79 -19.62 2.10
CA ARG A 244 -15.59 -21.02 2.50
C ARG A 244 -14.11 -21.34 2.75
N ASN A 245 -13.23 -20.96 1.82
CA ASN A 245 -11.79 -21.20 1.95
C ASN A 245 -11.19 -20.47 3.15
N ASN A 246 -11.65 -19.26 3.44
CA ASN A 246 -11.19 -18.46 4.58
C ASN A 246 -11.66 -19.07 5.89
N LEU A 247 -12.94 -19.44 6.00
CA LEU A 247 -13.48 -20.09 7.21
C LEU A 247 -12.81 -21.42 7.49
N GLU A 248 -12.52 -22.23 6.47
CA GLU A 248 -11.76 -23.46 6.63
C GLU A 248 -10.32 -23.21 7.12
N ALA A 249 -9.63 -22.21 6.57
CA ALA A 249 -8.31 -21.83 7.06
C ALA A 249 -8.36 -21.33 8.53
N MET A 250 -9.37 -20.53 8.88
CA MET A 250 -9.56 -20.05 10.26
C MET A 250 -9.89 -21.18 11.22
N ARG A 251 -10.68 -22.18 10.78
CA ARG A 251 -10.97 -23.39 11.56
C ARG A 251 -9.69 -24.13 11.92
N LEU A 252 -8.81 -24.37 10.94
CA LEU A 252 -7.51 -25.02 11.16
C LEU A 252 -6.64 -24.21 12.13
N ILE A 253 -6.65 -22.88 12.02
CA ILE A 253 -5.92 -22.00 12.96
C ILE A 253 -6.48 -22.11 14.38
N SER A 254 -7.81 -22.16 14.54
CA SER A 254 -8.46 -22.28 15.85
C SER A 254 -8.14 -23.59 16.61
N GLU A 255 -7.65 -24.58 15.90
CA GLU A 255 -7.23 -25.90 16.44
C GLU A 255 -5.73 -25.96 16.79
N LEU A 256 -4.95 -24.90 16.50
CA LEU A 256 -3.52 -24.87 16.82
C LEU A 256 -3.27 -24.92 18.34
N GLU A 257 -2.23 -25.65 18.72
CA GLU A 257 -1.75 -25.68 20.10
C GLU A 257 -1.21 -24.32 20.51
N GLN A 258 -1.65 -23.84 21.67
CA GLN A 258 -1.28 -22.54 22.20
C GLN A 258 -0.17 -22.63 23.24
N GLY A 259 0.49 -21.48 23.50
CA GLY A 259 1.45 -21.35 24.62
C GLY A 259 2.88 -21.84 24.31
N LYS A 260 3.20 -22.12 23.05
CA LYS A 260 4.55 -22.55 22.64
C LYS A 260 5.57 -21.40 22.58
N HIS A 261 5.10 -20.19 22.31
CA HIS A 261 5.93 -19.03 22.03
C HIS A 261 5.62 -17.86 22.95
N ALA A 262 6.59 -16.96 23.09
CA ALA A 262 6.47 -15.78 23.96
C ALA A 262 5.55 -14.70 23.37
N ARG A 263 5.31 -14.74 22.06
CA ARG A 263 4.46 -13.78 21.36
C ARG A 263 3.15 -14.42 20.91
N THR A 264 2.10 -13.65 20.87
CA THR A 264 0.76 -14.13 20.46
C THR A 264 0.09 -13.12 19.55
N MET A 265 -0.46 -13.62 18.44
CA MET A 265 -1.39 -12.93 17.57
C MET A 265 -2.79 -13.48 17.83
N GLU A 266 -3.70 -12.64 18.33
CA GLU A 266 -5.06 -13.01 18.68
C GLU A 266 -6.07 -12.32 17.77
N PHE A 267 -7.05 -13.05 17.29
CA PHE A 267 -8.14 -12.50 16.48
C PHE A 267 -9.39 -12.29 17.35
N GLN A 268 -9.93 -11.08 17.30
CA GLN A 268 -11.14 -10.66 17.97
C GLN A 268 -12.16 -10.20 16.94
N PHE A 269 -13.25 -10.92 16.80
CA PHE A 269 -14.34 -10.59 15.87
C PHE A 269 -15.54 -10.00 16.60
N LEU A 270 -16.47 -9.38 15.84
CA LEU A 270 -17.73 -8.81 16.32
C LEU A 270 -17.53 -7.75 17.42
N CYS A 271 -16.42 -7.02 17.34
CA CYS A 271 -16.05 -5.97 18.29
C CYS A 271 -15.84 -4.64 17.54
N THR A 272 -16.73 -3.69 17.75
CA THR A 272 -16.66 -2.34 17.15
C THR A 272 -15.96 -1.40 18.12
N PRO A 273 -14.81 -0.78 17.74
CA PRO A 273 -14.15 0.20 18.60
C PRO A 273 -15.03 1.45 18.73
N THR A 274 -15.17 1.97 19.93
CA THR A 274 -16.01 3.13 20.24
C THR A 274 -15.26 4.27 20.89
N GLU A 275 -14.16 3.99 21.58
CA GLU A 275 -13.36 5.01 22.25
C GLU A 275 -11.94 4.48 22.52
N PHE A 276 -10.94 5.37 22.43
CA PHE A 276 -9.61 5.11 22.99
C PHE A 276 -9.44 5.97 24.24
N ARG A 277 -9.01 5.37 25.34
CA ARG A 277 -8.84 6.01 26.63
C ARG A 277 -7.39 6.02 27.07
N GLY A 278 -7.01 7.05 27.84
CA GLY A 278 -5.72 7.15 28.49
C GLY A 278 -5.36 8.56 28.90
N ASN A 279 -4.31 8.69 29.69
CA ASN A 279 -3.81 9.98 30.16
C ASN A 279 -2.62 10.43 29.31
N GLY A 280 -2.89 11.23 28.28
CA GLY A 280 -1.87 11.77 27.36
C GLY A 280 -1.34 10.78 26.33
N LYS A 281 -1.74 9.51 26.36
CA LYS A 281 -1.47 8.46 25.36
C LYS A 281 -2.53 7.38 25.46
N VAL A 282 -2.62 6.51 24.46
CA VAL A 282 -3.50 5.34 24.52
C VAL A 282 -3.03 4.39 25.63
N GLU A 283 -3.98 3.96 26.49
CA GLU A 283 -3.79 2.97 27.56
C GLU A 283 -4.81 1.83 27.42
N GLU A 284 -5.99 2.09 26.85
CA GLU A 284 -7.01 1.10 26.60
C GLU A 284 -7.92 1.47 25.42
N VAL A 285 -8.53 0.45 24.83
CA VAL A 285 -9.52 0.57 23.76
C VAL A 285 -10.83 -0.02 24.24
N VAL A 286 -11.90 0.75 24.06
CA VAL A 286 -13.26 0.34 24.36
C VAL A 286 -13.93 -0.15 23.09
N PHE A 287 -14.52 -1.31 23.18
CA PHE A 287 -15.31 -1.94 22.12
C PHE A 287 -16.74 -2.15 22.57
N THR A 288 -17.66 -2.08 21.63
CA THR A 288 -19.01 -2.64 21.79
C THR A 288 -19.06 -3.99 21.06
N THR A 289 -19.43 -5.05 21.76
CA THR A 289 -19.63 -6.39 21.19
C THR A 289 -20.92 -6.46 20.38
N SER A 290 -21.12 -7.54 19.60
CA SER A 290 -22.40 -7.78 18.90
C SER A 290 -23.60 -7.96 19.84
N ALA A 291 -23.37 -8.29 21.12
CA ALA A 291 -24.39 -8.36 22.16
C ALA A 291 -24.72 -6.98 22.75
N GLY A 292 -24.03 -5.91 22.34
CA GLY A 292 -24.20 -4.57 22.91
C GLY A 292 -23.44 -4.33 24.21
N GLU A 293 -22.57 -5.26 24.62
CA GLU A 293 -21.79 -5.16 25.84
C GLU A 293 -20.50 -4.37 25.62
N GLU A 294 -20.09 -3.61 26.64
CA GLU A 294 -18.78 -2.95 26.64
C GLU A 294 -17.67 -3.97 26.93
N LYS A 295 -16.63 -3.97 26.08
CA LYS A 295 -15.40 -4.75 26.28
C LYS A 295 -14.21 -3.79 26.25
N VAL A 296 -13.45 -3.75 27.35
CA VAL A 296 -12.24 -2.93 27.45
C VAL A 296 -11.01 -3.80 27.28
N VAL A 297 -10.10 -3.39 26.40
CA VAL A 297 -8.80 -4.06 26.16
C VAL A 297 -7.69 -3.08 26.45
N LYS A 298 -6.78 -3.40 27.37
CA LYS A 298 -5.58 -2.61 27.65
C LYS A 298 -4.60 -2.73 26.49
N ALA A 299 -4.13 -1.60 25.98
CA ALA A 299 -3.16 -1.53 24.89
C ALA A 299 -2.45 -0.19 24.90
N GLY A 300 -1.15 -0.17 24.66
CA GLY A 300 -0.39 1.07 24.53
C GLY A 300 -0.13 1.50 23.08
N LEU A 301 -0.53 0.67 22.12
CA LEU A 301 -0.46 0.95 20.69
C LEU A 301 -1.74 0.49 20.01
N VAL A 302 -2.30 1.35 19.16
CA VAL A 302 -3.42 1.03 18.28
C VAL A 302 -3.04 1.41 16.85
N ILE A 303 -3.21 0.47 15.92
CA ILE A 303 -2.98 0.73 14.49
C ILE A 303 -4.28 0.51 13.73
N THR A 304 -4.80 1.57 13.10
CA THR A 304 -6.02 1.48 12.29
C THR A 304 -5.67 1.07 10.86
N ALA A 305 -6.21 -0.06 10.41
CA ALA A 305 -6.06 -0.63 9.07
C ALA A 305 -7.44 -0.80 8.40
N ILE A 306 -8.24 0.28 8.41
CA ILE A 306 -9.64 0.30 7.97
C ILE A 306 -9.84 0.82 6.54
N GLY A 307 -8.76 0.91 5.80
CA GLY A 307 -8.72 1.36 4.40
C GLY A 307 -8.04 2.71 4.22
N TYR A 308 -7.85 3.06 2.95
CA TYR A 308 -7.14 4.25 2.50
C TYR A 308 -8.05 5.15 1.68
N GLU A 309 -7.63 6.40 1.51
CA GLU A 309 -8.24 7.41 0.65
C GLU A 309 -7.19 8.02 -0.26
N ALA A 310 -7.61 8.45 -1.45
CA ALA A 310 -6.75 9.18 -2.36
C ALA A 310 -6.51 10.60 -1.81
N GLU A 311 -5.26 11.05 -1.91
CA GLU A 311 -4.88 12.41 -1.55
C GLU A 311 -5.42 13.40 -2.60
N PRO A 312 -6.12 14.45 -2.19
CA PRO A 312 -6.67 15.43 -3.11
C PRO A 312 -5.59 16.18 -3.90
N ILE A 313 -5.76 16.30 -5.20
CA ILE A 313 -4.94 17.10 -6.10
C ILE A 313 -5.76 18.31 -6.54
N ALA A 314 -5.19 19.50 -6.48
CA ALA A 314 -5.85 20.73 -6.90
C ALA A 314 -6.35 20.63 -8.37
N GLY A 315 -7.60 20.99 -8.60
CA GLY A 315 -8.24 20.93 -9.92
C GLY A 315 -8.84 19.55 -10.28
N ILE A 316 -8.75 18.56 -9.40
CA ILE A 316 -9.38 17.24 -9.58
C ILE A 316 -10.54 17.09 -8.59
N PRO A 317 -11.75 16.72 -9.03
CA PRO A 317 -12.88 16.50 -8.13
C PRO A 317 -12.74 15.15 -7.40
N TYR A 318 -13.09 15.14 -6.10
CA TYR A 318 -13.08 13.96 -5.25
C TYR A 318 -14.43 13.71 -4.59
N GLU A 319 -14.76 12.46 -4.44
CA GLU A 319 -15.92 12.01 -3.66
C GLU A 319 -15.59 10.73 -2.90
N LYS A 320 -15.89 10.71 -1.59
CA LYS A 320 -15.68 9.53 -0.71
C LYS A 320 -14.27 8.93 -0.80
N GLY A 321 -13.26 9.78 -0.80
CA GLY A 321 -11.84 9.38 -0.80
C GLY A 321 -11.33 8.85 -2.14
N LYS A 322 -12.03 9.15 -3.24
CA LYS A 322 -11.65 8.75 -4.61
C LYS A 322 -11.80 9.93 -5.57
N VAL A 323 -11.09 9.89 -6.68
CA VAL A 323 -11.33 10.81 -7.79
C VAL A 323 -12.72 10.55 -8.38
N LEU A 324 -13.51 11.61 -8.49
CA LEU A 324 -14.81 11.53 -9.17
C LEU A 324 -14.59 11.30 -10.68
N ASN A 325 -15.13 10.21 -11.19
CA ASN A 325 -14.91 9.81 -12.59
C ASN A 325 -16.09 8.99 -13.15
N THR A 326 -16.16 8.93 -14.48
CA THR A 326 -17.04 8.01 -15.20
C THR A 326 -16.18 7.05 -16.00
N ASP A 327 -16.09 5.79 -15.55
CA ASP A 327 -15.29 4.72 -16.17
C ASP A 327 -13.78 5.05 -16.30
N GLY A 328 -13.29 6.00 -15.52
CA GLY A 328 -11.93 6.50 -15.57
C GLY A 328 -11.76 7.86 -16.25
N ARG A 329 -12.78 8.43 -16.91
CA ARG A 329 -12.76 9.81 -17.39
C ARG A 329 -13.06 10.78 -16.24
N VAL A 330 -12.17 11.76 -16.04
CA VAL A 330 -12.32 12.83 -15.03
C VAL A 330 -12.75 14.14 -15.71
N GLY A 331 -12.27 14.38 -16.91
CA GLY A 331 -12.56 15.57 -17.70
C GLY A 331 -11.94 15.50 -19.09
N GLU A 332 -11.90 16.63 -19.79
CA GLU A 332 -11.25 16.70 -21.09
C GLU A 332 -9.77 16.31 -20.95
N ASN A 333 -9.31 15.31 -21.72
CA ASN A 333 -7.98 14.71 -21.71
C ASN A 333 -7.42 14.33 -20.34
N LEU A 334 -8.27 14.15 -19.32
CA LEU A 334 -7.88 13.77 -17.96
C LEU A 334 -8.55 12.46 -17.55
N TYR A 335 -7.73 11.50 -17.15
CA TYR A 335 -8.13 10.14 -16.81
C TYR A 335 -7.59 9.73 -15.44
N VAL A 336 -8.17 8.70 -14.84
CA VAL A 336 -7.72 8.12 -13.57
C VAL A 336 -7.75 6.61 -13.61
N VAL A 337 -6.75 5.97 -13.00
CA VAL A 337 -6.61 4.50 -12.90
C VAL A 337 -6.28 4.08 -11.46
N GLY A 338 -6.47 2.82 -11.17
CA GLY A 338 -6.05 2.19 -9.92
C GLY A 338 -6.86 2.62 -8.69
N TRP A 339 -6.22 2.70 -7.54
CA TRP A 339 -6.89 3.02 -6.29
C TRP A 339 -7.43 4.46 -6.23
N ALA A 340 -6.81 5.40 -6.91
CA ALA A 340 -7.35 6.75 -7.04
C ALA A 340 -8.72 6.74 -7.74
N LYS A 341 -8.96 5.81 -8.69
CA LYS A 341 -10.23 5.62 -9.41
C LYS A 341 -11.27 4.87 -8.58
N ARG A 342 -10.94 3.66 -8.12
CA ARG A 342 -11.91 2.71 -7.53
C ARG A 342 -11.87 2.60 -6.01
N GLY A 343 -10.92 3.27 -5.35
CA GLY A 343 -10.60 3.07 -3.95
C GLY A 343 -9.63 1.88 -3.73
N PRO A 344 -9.18 1.65 -2.49
CA PRO A 344 -8.18 0.63 -2.14
C PRO A 344 -8.77 -0.78 -2.15
N SER A 345 -9.19 -1.25 -3.32
CA SER A 345 -9.75 -2.56 -3.55
C SER A 345 -8.99 -3.33 -4.63
N GLY A 346 -9.00 -4.65 -4.53
CA GLY A 346 -8.29 -5.55 -5.44
C GLY A 346 -6.79 -5.65 -5.11
N VAL A 347 -6.15 -6.60 -5.79
CA VAL A 347 -4.71 -6.89 -5.69
C VAL A 347 -3.93 -6.17 -6.80
N ILE A 348 -2.60 -6.27 -6.80
CA ILE A 348 -1.74 -5.63 -7.82
C ILE A 348 -2.21 -5.99 -9.23
N GLY A 349 -2.56 -7.25 -9.49
CA GLY A 349 -3.03 -7.73 -10.80
C GLY A 349 -4.32 -7.07 -11.29
N THR A 350 -5.21 -6.64 -10.38
CA THR A 350 -6.44 -5.93 -10.73
C THR A 350 -6.17 -4.61 -11.47
N ASN A 351 -5.01 -3.99 -11.22
CA ASN A 351 -4.62 -2.76 -11.90
C ASN A 351 -4.37 -2.96 -13.39
N LYS A 352 -4.06 -4.18 -13.82
CA LYS A 352 -3.78 -4.47 -15.24
C LYS A 352 -5.03 -4.37 -16.10
N SER A 353 -6.14 -4.99 -15.70
CA SER A 353 -7.42 -4.89 -16.41
C SER A 353 -7.99 -3.48 -16.30
N ASP A 354 -8.00 -2.90 -15.10
CA ASP A 354 -8.47 -1.54 -14.87
C ASP A 354 -7.76 -0.51 -15.76
N ALA A 355 -6.44 -0.59 -15.84
CA ALA A 355 -5.65 0.30 -16.70
C ALA A 355 -5.94 0.05 -18.19
N ALA A 356 -6.06 -1.20 -18.64
CA ALA A 356 -6.37 -1.52 -20.03
C ALA A 356 -7.71 -0.95 -20.47
N ASP A 357 -8.74 -1.08 -19.63
CA ASP A 357 -10.08 -0.54 -19.92
C ASP A 357 -10.03 0.99 -20.07
N VAL A 358 -9.34 1.69 -19.15
CA VAL A 358 -9.23 3.16 -19.23
C VAL A 358 -8.37 3.61 -20.41
N MET A 359 -7.29 2.91 -20.75
CA MET A 359 -6.46 3.26 -21.90
C MET A 359 -7.19 3.05 -23.23
N ASN A 360 -8.05 2.05 -23.34
CA ASN A 360 -8.94 1.90 -24.50
C ASN A 360 -9.91 3.10 -24.65
N LEU A 361 -10.47 3.59 -23.53
CA LEU A 361 -11.30 4.79 -23.54
C LEU A 361 -10.49 6.03 -23.93
N LEU A 362 -9.29 6.19 -23.39
CA LEU A 362 -8.39 7.30 -23.71
C LEU A 362 -8.11 7.36 -25.21
N ILE A 363 -7.80 6.23 -25.84
CA ILE A 363 -7.50 6.17 -27.28
C ILE A 363 -8.74 6.55 -28.10
N ALA A 364 -9.93 6.11 -27.71
CA ALA A 364 -11.17 6.48 -28.41
C ALA A 364 -11.49 7.99 -28.32
N ASP A 365 -10.97 8.67 -27.30
CA ASP A 365 -11.20 10.11 -27.09
C ASP A 365 -10.08 10.99 -27.72
N LEU A 366 -8.99 10.42 -28.26
CA LEU A 366 -7.89 11.18 -28.82
C LEU A 366 -8.35 12.05 -30.00
N LYS A 367 -7.82 13.27 -30.04
CA LYS A 367 -8.00 14.25 -31.12
C LYS A 367 -6.68 14.33 -31.95
N GLU A 368 -6.51 15.38 -32.72
CA GLU A 368 -5.24 15.67 -33.40
C GLU A 368 -4.11 15.81 -32.37
N PRO A 369 -2.93 15.21 -32.65
CA PRO A 369 -1.79 15.27 -31.75
C PRO A 369 -1.33 16.70 -31.47
N LYS A 370 -1.00 16.99 -30.24
CA LYS A 370 -0.43 18.28 -29.83
C LYS A 370 1.03 18.43 -30.31
N PRO A 371 1.55 19.67 -30.44
CA PRO A 371 2.93 19.92 -30.81
C PRO A 371 3.96 19.21 -29.93
N ALA A 372 5.18 19.07 -30.44
CA ALA A 372 6.29 18.48 -29.67
C ALA A 372 6.48 19.17 -28.32
N LEU A 373 6.84 18.40 -27.31
CA LEU A 373 6.97 18.83 -25.91
C LEU A 373 8.35 18.48 -25.39
N ASP A 374 8.93 19.39 -24.64
CA ASP A 374 10.10 19.19 -23.80
C ASP A 374 9.66 19.33 -22.31
N LEU A 375 9.28 18.23 -21.67
CA LEU A 375 8.82 18.24 -20.27
C LEU A 375 9.89 18.81 -19.31
N PRO A 376 11.20 18.51 -19.44
CA PRO A 376 12.22 19.14 -18.60
C PRO A 376 12.17 20.66 -18.56
N SER A 377 11.77 21.33 -19.64
CA SER A 377 11.62 22.78 -19.66
C SER A 377 10.44 23.32 -18.85
N LEU A 378 9.51 22.47 -18.47
CA LEU A 378 8.29 22.79 -17.71
C LEU A 378 8.40 22.44 -16.21
N ILE A 379 9.42 21.68 -15.83
CA ILE A 379 9.65 21.24 -14.45
C ILE A 379 10.52 22.27 -13.72
N THR A 380 10.14 22.64 -12.51
CA THR A 380 10.87 23.65 -11.72
C THR A 380 12.05 23.06 -10.95
N THR A 381 12.00 21.78 -10.55
CA THR A 381 13.13 21.13 -9.88
C THR A 381 14.26 20.81 -10.87
N ASN A 382 15.50 20.97 -10.42
CA ASN A 382 16.70 20.61 -11.18
C ASN A 382 17.27 19.22 -10.78
N LYS A 383 16.61 18.51 -9.84
CA LYS A 383 17.03 17.19 -9.35
C LYS A 383 16.08 16.10 -9.82
N VAL A 384 15.93 15.97 -11.11
CA VAL A 384 15.05 14.96 -11.72
C VAL A 384 15.74 13.61 -11.79
N ILE A 385 15.11 12.59 -11.25
CA ILE A 385 15.53 11.18 -11.36
C ILE A 385 15.03 10.60 -12.68
N SER A 386 15.93 10.29 -13.58
CA SER A 386 15.64 9.52 -14.81
C SER A 386 15.64 8.01 -14.51
N GLN A 387 15.26 7.21 -15.51
CA GLN A 387 15.34 5.76 -15.42
C GLN A 387 16.77 5.27 -15.10
N SER A 388 17.81 5.87 -15.68
CA SER A 388 19.20 5.49 -15.41
C SER A 388 19.64 5.87 -13.99
N HIS A 389 19.20 7.02 -13.47
CA HIS A 389 19.45 7.40 -12.08
C HIS A 389 18.78 6.42 -11.11
N TRP A 390 17.52 6.03 -11.40
CA TRP A 390 16.84 4.98 -10.62
C TRP A 390 17.57 3.64 -10.66
N GLU A 391 18.05 3.20 -11.83
CA GLU A 391 18.83 1.96 -11.96
C GLU A 391 20.09 2.00 -11.10
N SER A 392 20.75 3.15 -10.98
CA SER A 392 21.91 3.36 -10.10
C SER A 392 21.53 3.24 -8.62
N ILE A 393 20.42 3.87 -8.20
CA ILE A 393 19.89 3.74 -6.83
C ILE A 393 19.58 2.27 -6.52
N ASN A 394 18.86 1.61 -7.41
CA ASN A 394 18.44 0.22 -7.23
C ASN A 394 19.65 -0.72 -7.12
N ALA A 395 20.66 -0.54 -7.97
CA ALA A 395 21.89 -1.33 -7.91
C ALA A 395 22.67 -1.10 -6.61
N ALA A 396 22.78 0.14 -6.15
CA ALA A 396 23.45 0.49 -4.92
C ALA A 396 22.77 -0.13 -3.68
N GLU A 397 21.43 -0.10 -3.63
CA GLU A 397 20.66 -0.72 -2.55
C GLU A 397 20.82 -2.25 -2.50
N ILE A 398 20.82 -2.90 -3.67
CA ILE A 398 21.04 -4.36 -3.79
C ILE A 398 22.46 -4.70 -3.35
N ALA A 399 23.47 -4.00 -3.85
CA ALA A 399 24.86 -4.20 -3.46
C ALA A 399 25.11 -4.00 -1.95
N ALA A 400 24.40 -3.04 -1.34
CA ALA A 400 24.46 -2.83 0.11
C ALA A 400 23.82 -3.98 0.91
N GLY A 401 22.82 -4.66 0.35
CA GLY A 401 22.14 -5.78 1.01
C GLY A 401 22.91 -7.10 0.94
N GLU A 402 23.62 -7.34 -0.15
CA GLU A 402 24.28 -8.62 -0.46
C GLU A 402 25.21 -9.14 0.66
N PRO A 403 26.12 -8.33 1.27
CA PRO A 403 26.96 -8.79 2.36
C PRO A 403 26.22 -9.20 3.63
N HIS A 404 24.95 -8.80 3.75
CA HIS A 404 24.09 -9.04 4.91
C HIS A 404 23.02 -10.10 4.65
N GLY A 405 23.03 -10.78 3.49
CA GLY A 405 22.01 -11.75 3.12
C GLY A 405 20.63 -11.13 2.84
N LYS A 406 20.58 -9.80 2.65
CA LYS A 406 19.35 -9.06 2.38
C LYS A 406 19.11 -8.88 0.89
N PRO A 407 17.85 -8.88 0.41
CA PRO A 407 17.57 -8.53 -0.98
C PRO A 407 18.06 -7.13 -1.36
N ARG A 408 18.06 -6.21 -0.40
CA ARG A 408 18.58 -4.84 -0.47
C ARG A 408 18.62 -4.17 0.89
N ILE A 409 19.43 -3.14 1.04
CA ILE A 409 19.30 -2.14 2.10
C ILE A 409 18.83 -0.84 1.49
N LYS A 410 17.60 -0.45 1.82
CA LYS A 410 16.98 0.75 1.24
C LYS A 410 17.58 2.02 1.83
N ALA A 411 17.90 3.00 0.98
CA ALA A 411 18.11 4.37 1.41
C ALA A 411 16.75 4.97 1.81
N VAL A 412 16.72 5.63 2.97
CA VAL A 412 15.48 6.08 3.62
C VAL A 412 15.31 7.60 3.66
N SER A 413 16.28 8.36 3.14
CA SER A 413 16.17 9.81 2.99
C SER A 413 16.16 10.21 1.51
N ARG A 414 15.45 11.31 1.19
CA ARG A 414 15.47 11.86 -0.19
C ARG A 414 16.89 12.25 -0.60
N GLU A 415 17.68 12.83 0.33
CA GLU A 415 19.07 13.23 0.09
C GLU A 415 19.94 12.03 -0.32
N ASP A 416 19.88 10.93 0.44
CA ASP A 416 20.65 9.72 0.11
C ASP A 416 20.22 9.11 -1.21
N LEU A 417 18.91 9.08 -1.49
CA LEU A 417 18.39 8.56 -2.76
C LEU A 417 18.89 9.41 -3.95
N LEU A 418 18.86 10.74 -3.84
CA LEU A 418 19.39 11.63 -4.88
C LEU A 418 20.89 11.41 -5.06
N ARG A 419 21.67 11.36 -3.98
CA ARG A 419 23.11 11.10 -4.02
C ARG A 419 23.43 9.74 -4.67
N LEU A 420 22.70 8.67 -4.36
CA LEU A 420 22.86 7.36 -4.99
C LEU A 420 22.48 7.38 -6.48
N GLY A 421 21.56 8.25 -6.87
CA GLY A 421 21.23 8.53 -8.27
C GLY A 421 22.27 9.39 -9.00
N GLY A 422 23.23 10.00 -8.28
CA GLY A 422 24.24 10.86 -8.87
C GLY A 422 23.85 12.34 -8.98
N LEU A 423 22.93 12.83 -8.11
CA LEU A 423 22.39 14.21 -8.10
C LEU A 423 22.68 14.95 -6.79
#